data_2886af05918057381390f92ab33799e1
#
_entry.id   2886af05918057381390f92ab33799e1
#
_cell.length_a   1.000
_cell.length_b   1.000
_cell.length_c   1.000
_cell.angle_alpha   90.00
_cell.angle_beta   90.00
_cell.angle_gamma   90.00
#
_symmetry.space_group_name_H-M   'P 1'
#
loop_
_entity.id
_entity.type
_entity.pdbx_description
1 polymer ?
#
loop_
_entity_poly.entity_id
_entity_poly.type
_entity_poly.pdbx_seq_one_letter_code
_entity_poly.pdbx_strand_id
1 'polypeptide(L)'
;TIQGMGLPLASKRRALSGPGYLLVGDAGHLIDPFTGEGISHAMISGMHAGDVAAEALVRGTGPPTAADLAGYDGRVWRRLGKELAISTRLQQLANLPWLFDLVVDRATRNPVLADTISSMFNDLDLRARLRSPAFYARLLFGRSAPAARPD
;
A
#
# COMPACT_ATOMS: atom_id res chain seq x y z
N THR A 1 -27.01 12.53 -15.09
CA THR A 1 -25.75 13.17 -14.64
C THR A 1 -24.79 12.08 -14.18
N ILE A 2 -23.62 11.97 -14.81
CA ILE A 2 -22.56 11.08 -14.37
C ILE A 2 -21.88 11.75 -13.19
N GLN A 3 -21.89 11.10 -12.02
CA GLN A 3 -21.13 11.55 -10.84
C GLN A 3 -19.89 10.68 -10.70
N GLY A 4 -18.73 11.29 -10.64
CA GLY A 4 -17.45 10.62 -10.39
C GLY A 4 -16.87 11.07 -9.05
N MET A 5 -16.23 10.14 -8.33
CA MET A 5 -15.48 10.43 -7.11
C MET A 5 -14.05 9.94 -7.28
N GLY A 6 -13.07 10.73 -6.84
CA GLY A 6 -11.67 10.30 -6.82
C GLY A 6 -11.41 9.29 -5.70
N LEU A 7 -10.51 8.33 -5.94
CA LEU A 7 -10.07 7.41 -4.90
C LEU A 7 -9.20 8.13 -3.87
N PRO A 8 -9.47 8.00 -2.55
CA PRO A 8 -8.68 8.62 -1.49
C PRO A 8 -7.39 7.82 -1.22
N LEU A 9 -6.38 8.03 -2.07
CA LEU A 9 -5.12 7.31 -2.01
C LEU A 9 -4.25 7.74 -0.82
N ALA A 10 -3.52 6.79 -0.24
CA ALA A 10 -2.59 6.96 0.86
C ALA A 10 -1.23 7.57 0.47
N SER A 11 -1.19 8.41 -0.57
CA SER A 11 0.03 9.05 -1.06
C SER A 11 0.63 10.07 -0.07
N LYS A 12 -0.15 10.50 0.93
CA LYS A 12 0.28 11.39 2.01
C LYS A 12 -0.21 10.89 3.35
N ARG A 13 0.68 10.90 4.33
CA ARG A 13 0.32 10.59 5.72
C ARG A 13 -0.58 11.69 6.29
N ARG A 14 -1.71 11.28 6.89
CA ARG A 14 -2.70 12.19 7.49
C ARG A 14 -2.99 11.75 8.92
N ALA A 15 -3.55 12.65 9.72
CA ALA A 15 -4.14 12.30 11.00
C ALA A 15 -5.40 11.47 10.76
N LEU A 16 -5.52 10.36 11.51
CA LEU A 16 -6.63 9.41 11.40
C LEU A 16 -7.57 9.47 12.59
N SER A 17 -7.21 10.21 13.64
CA SER A 17 -7.98 10.34 14.87
C SER A 17 -8.14 11.79 15.29
N GLY A 18 -9.19 12.04 16.06
CA GLY A 18 -9.49 13.32 16.69
C GLY A 18 -10.50 13.17 17.82
N PRO A 19 -10.99 14.28 18.40
CA PRO A 19 -11.94 14.21 19.51
C PRO A 19 -13.22 13.46 19.10
N GLY A 20 -13.43 12.27 19.69
CA GLY A 20 -14.62 11.46 19.47
C GLY A 20 -14.72 10.74 18.12
N TYR A 21 -13.65 10.70 17.29
CA TYR A 21 -13.69 9.99 16.01
C TYR A 21 -12.37 9.28 15.65
N LEU A 22 -12.51 8.21 14.86
CA LEU A 22 -11.44 7.46 14.21
C LEU A 22 -11.80 7.26 12.74
N LEU A 23 -10.92 7.60 11.81
CA LEU A 23 -11.09 7.42 10.37
C LEU A 23 -10.52 6.07 9.93
N VAL A 24 -11.32 5.28 9.23
CA VAL A 24 -11.01 3.90 8.82
C VAL A 24 -11.06 3.78 7.30
N GLY A 25 -10.19 2.96 6.72
CA GLY A 25 -10.22 2.66 5.29
C GLY A 25 -10.19 3.91 4.41
N ASP A 26 -11.13 4.00 3.49
CA ASP A 26 -11.24 5.09 2.52
C ASP A 26 -11.44 6.45 3.18
N ALA A 27 -12.20 6.52 4.28
CA ALA A 27 -12.36 7.74 5.05
C ALA A 27 -11.03 8.26 5.64
N GLY A 28 -10.12 7.33 5.96
CA GLY A 28 -8.75 7.62 6.41
C GLY A 28 -7.74 7.84 5.28
N HIS A 29 -8.17 7.83 4.01
CA HIS A 29 -7.27 7.85 2.85
C HIS A 29 -6.22 6.73 2.92
N LEU A 30 -6.68 5.49 3.12
CA LEU A 30 -5.81 4.32 3.28
C LEU A 30 -5.78 3.39 2.05
N ILE A 31 -6.30 3.82 0.91
CA ILE A 31 -6.21 3.06 -0.35
C ILE A 31 -4.76 3.03 -0.85
N ASP A 32 -4.28 1.85 -1.24
CA ASP A 32 -2.94 1.67 -1.81
C ASP A 32 -2.77 2.53 -3.08
N PRO A 33 -1.77 3.42 -3.14
CA PRO A 33 -1.63 4.34 -4.27
C PRO A 33 -1.25 3.68 -5.59
N PHE A 34 -0.65 2.48 -5.55
CA PHE A 34 -0.18 1.79 -6.75
C PHE A 34 -1.21 0.80 -7.31
N THR A 35 -1.84 0.03 -6.44
CA THR A 35 -2.79 -1.03 -6.85
C THR A 35 -4.24 -0.60 -6.80
N GLY A 36 -4.57 0.45 -6.04
CA GLY A 36 -5.97 0.82 -5.75
C GLY A 36 -6.65 -0.10 -4.73
N GLU A 37 -5.91 -1.02 -4.09
CA GLU A 37 -6.44 -1.93 -3.07
C GLU A 37 -6.72 -1.16 -1.78
N GLY A 38 -7.90 -1.37 -1.18
CA GLY A 38 -8.31 -0.69 0.05
C GLY A 38 -8.97 -1.61 1.07
N ILE A 39 -9.40 -2.82 0.66
CA ILE A 39 -10.20 -3.73 1.51
C ILE A 39 -9.39 -4.20 2.72
N SER A 40 -8.18 -4.71 2.50
CA SER A 40 -7.31 -5.17 3.59
C SER A 40 -6.92 -4.02 4.52
N HIS A 41 -6.66 -2.84 3.97
CA HIS A 41 -6.35 -1.66 4.77
C HIS A 41 -7.54 -1.17 5.60
N ALA A 42 -8.76 -1.27 5.05
CA ALA A 42 -9.98 -0.96 5.79
C ALA A 42 -10.18 -1.95 6.95
N MET A 43 -9.97 -3.25 6.72
CA MET A 43 -10.05 -4.27 7.77
C MET A 43 -9.00 -4.04 8.87
N ILE A 44 -7.74 -3.83 8.51
CA ILE A 44 -6.64 -3.60 9.47
C ILE A 44 -6.88 -2.33 10.29
N SER A 45 -7.24 -1.24 9.63
CA SER A 45 -7.54 0.02 10.33
C SER A 45 -8.79 -0.09 11.21
N GLY A 46 -9.82 -0.82 10.76
CA GLY A 46 -11.03 -1.10 11.52
C GLY A 46 -10.75 -1.89 12.79
N MET A 47 -9.91 -2.94 12.72
CA MET A 47 -9.49 -3.70 13.90
C MET A 47 -8.79 -2.79 14.92
N HIS A 48 -7.80 -2.00 14.48
CA HIS A 48 -7.11 -1.07 15.38
C HIS A 48 -8.02 0.01 15.94
N ALA A 49 -9.01 0.47 15.16
CA ALA A 49 -10.01 1.43 15.64
C ALA A 49 -10.88 0.83 16.75
N GLY A 50 -11.35 -0.41 16.56
CA GLY A 50 -12.11 -1.16 17.57
C GLY A 50 -11.33 -1.32 18.87
N ASP A 51 -10.07 -1.76 18.79
CA ASP A 51 -9.20 -1.92 19.96
C ASP A 51 -9.03 -0.61 20.74
N VAL A 52 -8.68 0.48 20.04
CA VAL A 52 -8.44 1.79 20.68
C VAL A 52 -9.72 2.36 21.26
N ALA A 53 -10.84 2.24 20.55
CA ALA A 53 -12.14 2.70 21.06
C ALA A 53 -12.56 1.93 22.33
N ALA A 54 -12.41 0.60 22.34
CA ALA A 54 -12.68 -0.22 23.51
C ALA A 54 -11.79 0.17 24.70
N GLU A 55 -10.49 0.34 24.48
CA GLU A 55 -9.55 0.79 25.51
C GLU A 55 -9.91 2.19 26.07
N ALA A 56 -10.33 3.11 25.22
CA ALA A 56 -10.72 4.45 25.64
C ALA A 56 -12.01 4.44 26.48
N LEU A 57 -13.01 3.65 26.06
CA LEU A 57 -14.30 3.52 26.77
C LEU A 57 -14.16 2.88 28.14
N VAL A 58 -13.24 1.88 28.28
CA VAL A 58 -12.98 1.24 29.59
C VAL A 58 -12.27 2.20 30.56
N ARG A 59 -11.41 3.09 30.07
CA ARG A 59 -10.64 4.04 30.91
C ARG A 59 -11.43 5.26 31.33
N GLY A 60 -12.39 5.69 30.51
CA GLY A 60 -13.10 6.96 30.69
C GLY A 60 -14.52 6.80 31.22
N THR A 61 -15.03 7.85 31.87
CA THR A 61 -16.44 7.96 32.31
C THR A 61 -17.26 8.87 31.39
N GLY A 62 -16.67 9.37 30.30
CA GLY A 62 -17.27 10.27 29.33
C GLY A 62 -16.86 9.96 27.89
N PRO A 63 -17.26 10.80 26.92
CA PRO A 63 -16.87 10.62 25.53
C PRO A 63 -15.34 10.71 25.37
N PRO A 64 -14.74 9.82 24.53
CA PRO A 64 -13.30 9.78 24.33
C PRO A 64 -12.74 11.11 23.82
N THR A 65 -11.67 11.58 24.43
CA THR A 65 -10.93 12.77 24.00
C THR A 65 -9.94 12.44 22.88
N ALA A 66 -9.35 13.46 22.26
CA ALA A 66 -8.28 13.27 21.28
C ALA A 66 -7.07 12.51 21.88
N ALA A 67 -6.75 12.75 23.15
CA ALA A 67 -5.65 12.09 23.85
C ALA A 67 -5.92 10.57 24.03
N ASP A 68 -7.18 10.22 24.35
CA ASP A 68 -7.57 8.80 24.50
C ASP A 68 -7.45 8.01 23.20
N LEU A 69 -7.67 8.68 22.06
CA LEU A 69 -7.68 8.08 20.71
C LEU A 69 -6.35 8.24 19.95
N ALA A 70 -5.39 9.04 20.44
CA ALA A 70 -4.14 9.37 19.75
C ALA A 70 -3.26 8.14 19.43
N GLY A 71 -3.40 7.03 20.19
CA GLY A 71 -2.68 5.77 19.94
C GLY A 71 -3.03 5.10 18.61
N TYR A 72 -4.20 5.40 18.04
CA TYR A 72 -4.69 4.81 16.81
C TYR A 72 -3.81 5.10 15.60
N ASP A 73 -3.48 6.36 15.35
CA ASP A 73 -2.60 6.79 14.27
C ASP A 73 -1.29 6.01 14.28
N GLY A 74 -0.68 5.89 15.46
CA GLY A 74 0.56 5.16 15.64
C GLY A 74 0.44 3.67 15.30
N ARG A 75 -0.67 3.01 15.64
CA ARG A 75 -0.91 1.59 15.33
C ARG A 75 -1.06 1.38 13.83
N VAL A 76 -1.90 2.17 13.17
CA VAL A 76 -2.14 2.08 11.72
C VAL A 76 -0.86 2.35 10.94
N TRP A 77 -0.15 3.46 11.24
CA TRP A 77 1.04 3.82 10.49
C TRP A 77 2.25 2.92 10.75
N ARG A 78 2.34 2.26 11.90
CA ARG A 78 3.35 1.20 12.12
C ARG A 78 3.07 -0.02 11.24
N ARG A 79 1.80 -0.39 11.07
CA ARG A 79 1.40 -1.57 10.30
C ARG A 79 1.44 -1.32 8.79
N LEU A 80 0.87 -0.23 8.30
CA LEU A 80 0.67 0.04 6.89
C LEU A 80 1.69 1.00 6.28
N GLY A 81 2.32 1.86 7.09
CA GLY A 81 3.07 3.01 6.59
C GLY A 81 4.26 2.67 5.69
N LYS A 82 4.96 1.55 5.94
CA LYS A 82 6.09 1.12 5.10
C LYS A 82 5.62 0.65 3.73
N GLU A 83 4.56 -0.12 3.69
CA GLU A 83 3.93 -0.64 2.48
C GLU A 83 3.41 0.50 1.61
N LEU A 84 2.58 1.37 2.18
CA LEU A 84 2.02 2.53 1.50
C LEU A 84 3.09 3.50 0.97
N ALA A 85 4.22 3.65 1.67
CA ALA A 85 5.34 4.46 1.20
C ALA A 85 6.03 3.84 -0.03
N ILE A 86 6.14 2.51 -0.11
CA ILE A 86 6.66 1.81 -1.30
C ILE A 86 5.69 1.99 -2.46
N SER A 87 4.40 1.72 -2.24
CA SER A 87 3.36 1.87 -3.24
C SER A 87 3.29 3.30 -3.80
N THR A 88 3.44 4.32 -2.95
CA THR A 88 3.53 5.72 -3.38
C THR A 88 4.71 5.95 -4.33
N ARG A 89 5.88 5.39 -4.04
CA ARG A 89 7.06 5.51 -4.91
C ARG A 89 6.85 4.79 -6.24
N LEU A 90 6.24 3.60 -6.22
CA LEU A 90 5.91 2.85 -7.43
C LEU A 90 4.92 3.61 -8.31
N GLN A 91 3.90 4.22 -7.72
CA GLN A 91 2.96 5.10 -8.43
C GLN A 91 3.70 6.27 -9.09
N GLN A 92 4.61 6.92 -8.36
CA GLN A 92 5.40 8.03 -8.92
C GLN A 92 6.29 7.60 -10.09
N LEU A 93 6.91 6.41 -10.01
CA LEU A 93 7.71 5.84 -11.09
C LEU A 93 6.85 5.46 -12.30
N ALA A 94 5.67 4.87 -12.07
CA ALA A 94 4.74 4.51 -13.13
C ALA A 94 4.19 5.74 -13.89
N ASN A 95 4.18 6.91 -13.26
CA ASN A 95 3.78 8.16 -13.88
C ASN A 95 4.89 8.80 -14.75
N LEU A 96 6.06 8.16 -14.91
CA LEU A 96 7.12 8.57 -15.83
C LEU A 96 6.95 7.82 -17.17
N PRO A 97 6.46 8.46 -18.26
CA PRO A 97 6.09 7.76 -19.50
C PRO A 97 7.25 6.94 -20.08
N TRP A 98 8.44 7.53 -20.14
CA TRP A 98 9.64 6.87 -20.69
C TRP A 98 10.02 5.60 -19.90
N LEU A 99 9.86 5.63 -18.56
CA LEU A 99 10.16 4.48 -17.71
C LEU A 99 9.11 3.40 -17.86
N PHE A 100 7.83 3.80 -17.93
CA PHE A 100 6.72 2.89 -18.14
C PHE A 100 6.88 2.16 -19.48
N ASP A 101 7.15 2.88 -20.57
CA ASP A 101 7.37 2.31 -21.90
C ASP A 101 8.57 1.35 -21.92
N LEU A 102 9.67 1.72 -21.25
CA LEU A 102 10.84 0.85 -21.12
C LEU A 102 10.49 -0.46 -20.39
N VAL A 103 9.75 -0.38 -19.29
CA VAL A 103 9.36 -1.56 -18.51
C VAL A 103 8.43 -2.46 -19.31
N VAL A 104 7.45 -1.90 -20.02
CA VAL A 104 6.53 -2.65 -20.89
C VAL A 104 7.30 -3.31 -22.04
N ASP A 105 8.17 -2.58 -22.77
CA ASP A 105 8.99 -3.17 -23.85
C ASP A 105 9.88 -4.33 -23.36
N ARG A 106 10.45 -4.21 -22.16
CA ARG A 106 11.25 -5.29 -21.58
C ARG A 106 10.39 -6.47 -21.12
N ALA A 107 9.21 -6.23 -20.54
CA ALA A 107 8.29 -7.28 -20.11
C ALA A 107 7.73 -8.07 -21.29
N THR A 108 7.45 -7.44 -22.43
CA THR A 108 6.99 -8.14 -23.64
C THR A 108 8.03 -9.06 -24.23
N ARG A 109 9.32 -8.82 -23.98
CA ARG A 109 10.45 -9.62 -24.46
C ARG A 109 10.98 -10.63 -23.44
N ASN A 110 10.55 -10.54 -22.18
CA ASN A 110 11.03 -11.38 -21.09
C ASN A 110 9.86 -11.88 -20.22
N PRO A 111 9.40 -13.13 -20.44
CA PRO A 111 8.31 -13.72 -19.67
C PRO A 111 8.52 -13.70 -18.15
N VAL A 112 9.75 -13.93 -17.69
CA VAL A 112 10.11 -13.93 -16.26
C VAL A 112 9.88 -12.55 -15.66
N LEU A 113 10.17 -11.47 -16.41
CA LEU A 113 9.90 -10.12 -15.99
C LEU A 113 8.40 -9.82 -15.95
N ALA A 114 7.65 -10.28 -16.96
CA ALA A 114 6.19 -10.14 -17.00
C ALA A 114 5.54 -10.84 -15.81
N ASP A 115 5.93 -12.07 -15.50
CA ASP A 115 5.44 -12.83 -14.35
C ASP A 115 5.82 -12.15 -13.03
N THR A 116 7.04 -11.61 -12.94
CA THR A 116 7.49 -10.87 -11.75
C THR A 116 6.64 -9.62 -11.53
N ILE A 117 6.35 -8.85 -12.57
CA ILE A 117 5.50 -7.66 -12.48
C ILE A 117 4.07 -8.06 -12.10
N SER A 118 3.52 -9.09 -12.71
CA SER A 118 2.17 -9.58 -12.39
C SER A 118 2.05 -10.06 -10.94
N SER A 119 3.06 -10.76 -10.43
CA SER A 119 3.06 -11.23 -9.04
C SER A 119 3.22 -10.09 -8.02
N MET A 120 3.78 -8.93 -8.41
CA MET A 120 3.87 -7.75 -7.53
C MET A 120 2.49 -7.19 -7.13
N PHE A 121 1.46 -7.42 -7.94
CA PHE A 121 0.08 -7.02 -7.57
C PHE A 121 -0.50 -7.92 -6.47
N ASN A 122 -0.04 -9.17 -6.38
CA ASN A 122 -0.59 -10.18 -5.48
C ASN A 122 0.30 -10.47 -4.26
N ASP A 123 1.59 -10.12 -4.29
CA ASP A 123 2.55 -10.51 -3.26
C ASP A 123 3.25 -9.29 -2.63
N LEU A 124 2.94 -9.05 -1.34
CA LEU A 124 3.54 -7.99 -0.53
C LEU A 124 5.04 -8.19 -0.29
N ASP A 125 5.49 -9.45 -0.17
CA ASP A 125 6.89 -9.77 0.07
C ASP A 125 7.74 -9.46 -1.17
N LEU A 126 7.17 -9.59 -2.36
CA LEU A 126 7.84 -9.24 -3.60
C LEU A 126 8.06 -7.73 -3.72
N ARG A 127 7.10 -6.91 -3.25
CA ARG A 127 7.25 -5.45 -3.16
C ARG A 127 8.42 -5.05 -2.24
N ALA A 128 8.70 -5.82 -1.19
CA ALA A 128 9.85 -5.58 -0.32
C ALA A 128 11.19 -5.83 -1.05
N ARG A 129 11.25 -6.77 -2.00
CA ARG A 129 12.44 -7.05 -2.83
C ARG A 129 12.81 -5.90 -3.78
N LEU A 130 11.86 -5.04 -4.13
CA LEU A 130 12.13 -3.82 -4.92
C LEU A 130 13.06 -2.81 -4.23
N ARG A 131 13.40 -3.02 -2.96
CA ARG A 131 14.41 -2.22 -2.25
C ARG A 131 15.84 -2.63 -2.58
N SER A 132 16.04 -3.80 -3.18
CA SER A 132 17.38 -4.32 -3.47
C SER A 132 17.90 -3.77 -4.80
N PRO A 133 19.05 -3.06 -4.83
CA PRO A 133 19.71 -2.70 -6.07
C PRO A 133 20.05 -3.91 -6.95
N ALA A 134 20.30 -5.06 -6.31
CA ALA A 134 20.55 -6.34 -7.00
C ALA A 134 19.33 -6.84 -7.79
N PHE A 135 18.10 -6.51 -7.34
CA PHE A 135 16.88 -6.79 -8.07
C PHE A 135 16.86 -6.03 -9.40
N TYR A 136 17.13 -4.73 -9.37
CA TYR A 136 17.17 -3.89 -10.58
C TYR A 136 18.32 -4.29 -11.51
N ALA A 137 19.48 -4.64 -10.98
CA ALA A 137 20.59 -5.14 -11.79
C ALA A 137 20.24 -6.45 -12.51
N ARG A 138 19.56 -7.39 -11.84
CA ARG A 138 19.05 -8.62 -12.49
C ARG A 138 17.95 -8.32 -13.50
N LEU A 139 17.08 -7.35 -13.22
CA LEU A 139 16.01 -6.95 -14.11
C LEU A 139 16.54 -6.32 -15.41
N LEU A 140 17.59 -5.50 -15.32
CA LEU A 140 18.14 -4.76 -16.45
C LEU A 140 19.22 -5.52 -17.20
N PHE A 141 20.00 -6.38 -16.51
CA PHE A 141 21.20 -7.02 -17.05
C PHE A 141 21.18 -8.55 -16.95
N GLY A 142 20.19 -9.14 -16.27
CA GLY A 142 20.08 -10.60 -16.13
C GLY A 142 19.77 -11.26 -17.47
N ARG A 143 20.66 -12.16 -17.92
CA ARG A 143 20.38 -13.06 -19.04
C ARG A 143 19.24 -13.99 -18.64
N SER A 144 18.22 -14.10 -19.47
CA SER A 144 17.13 -15.08 -19.33
C SER A 144 17.72 -16.49 -19.22
N ALA A 145 17.54 -17.12 -18.07
CA ALA A 145 17.75 -18.57 -18.00
C ALA A 145 16.66 -19.24 -18.86
N PRO A 146 16.97 -20.25 -19.68
CA PRO A 146 15.98 -20.95 -20.47
C PRO A 146 14.96 -21.60 -19.54
N ALA A 147 13.66 -21.39 -19.84
CA ALA A 147 12.57 -22.03 -19.13
C ALA A 147 12.77 -23.54 -19.13
N ALA A 148 12.81 -24.17 -17.96
CA ALA A 148 12.73 -25.61 -17.84
C ALA A 148 11.40 -26.05 -18.45
N ARG A 149 11.47 -26.92 -19.48
CA ARG A 149 10.29 -27.57 -20.05
C ARG A 149 9.73 -28.50 -18.98
N PRO A 150 8.43 -28.45 -18.68
CA PRO A 150 7.81 -29.55 -17.95
C PRO A 150 7.80 -30.79 -18.84
N ASP A 151 8.30 -31.89 -18.29
CA ASP A 151 8.14 -33.25 -18.84
C ASP A 151 6.68 -33.71 -18.68
#